data_d95c92858001fb4cd263569f22232260
#
_entry.id   d95c92858001fb4cd263569f22232260
#
_cell.length_a   1.000
_cell.length_b   1.000
_cell.length_c   1.000
_cell.angle_alpha   90.00
_cell.angle_beta   90.00
_cell.angle_gamma   90.00
#
_symmetry.space_group_name_H-M   'P 1'
#
loop_
_entity.id
_entity.type
_entity.pdbx_description
1 polymer ?
#
loop_
_entity_poly.entity_id
_entity_poly.type
_entity_poly.pdbx_seq_one_letter_code
_entity_poly.pdbx_strand_id
1 'polypeptide(L)'
;MARERKHPRRTKRRGRFRFLYKLISLVVVAAAMVTACVIFFRVNEVRVEGNSHYTPQEIIEASEIEMGDNLVTLWTWQINRLVGSKLPYVQRVVVGHTFPDKVTLQVVERTVAATVEGNGRQWLMASDGYLLETTGQSQGIAIVGLEVVDPQAGQPMQVSEKDQSKGKAIVPLMEALKRAGKLDQCTKFDCSAASSILVSYGIHQLRFPLHGDYDRMLELFQAALDSGQVPNEPRVFDFTILDNRVFMQNPKQSDKPEPSQDPEATPSDAPASQSPDPEPSASAEPAVSASPEPTATPSPEPSVAPEA
;
A
#
# COMPACT_ATOMS: atom_id res chain seq x y z
N MET A 1 66.73 -34.16 -71.69
CA MET A 1 66.30 -33.47 -70.50
C MET A 1 64.90 -32.89 -70.72
N ALA A 2 63.86 -33.58 -70.32
CA ALA A 2 62.45 -33.18 -70.49
C ALA A 2 62.01 -32.41 -69.29
N ARG A 3 61.52 -31.18 -69.47
CA ARG A 3 61.06 -30.26 -68.45
C ARG A 3 59.54 -30.45 -68.26
N GLU A 4 59.16 -31.07 -67.16
CA GLU A 4 57.78 -31.31 -66.72
C GLU A 4 57.12 -30.01 -66.37
N ARG A 5 56.08 -29.55 -67.09
CA ARG A 5 55.25 -28.34 -66.75
C ARG A 5 54.17 -28.74 -65.77
N LYS A 6 54.33 -28.37 -64.51
CA LYS A 6 53.30 -28.46 -63.49
C LYS A 6 52.13 -27.49 -63.81
N HIS A 7 50.97 -28.03 -64.12
CA HIS A 7 49.71 -27.24 -64.20
C HIS A 7 49.24 -26.81 -62.84
N PRO A 8 48.89 -25.49 -62.62
CA PRO A 8 48.35 -25.06 -61.38
C PRO A 8 46.89 -25.59 -61.24
N ARG A 9 46.64 -26.35 -60.17
CA ARG A 9 45.30 -26.80 -59.79
C ARG A 9 44.45 -25.56 -59.39
N ARG A 10 43.50 -25.16 -60.21
CA ARG A 10 42.46 -24.20 -59.93
C ARG A 10 41.57 -24.78 -58.81
N THR A 11 41.75 -24.37 -57.59
CA THR A 11 40.90 -24.65 -56.44
C THR A 11 39.52 -24.03 -56.69
N LYS A 12 38.49 -24.84 -56.82
CA LYS A 12 37.11 -24.45 -57.08
C LYS A 12 36.54 -23.71 -55.81
N ARG A 13 36.45 -22.39 -55.82
CA ARG A 13 35.75 -21.54 -54.85
C ARG A 13 34.20 -21.74 -54.89
N ARG A 14 33.69 -22.85 -55.39
CA ARG A 14 32.24 -23.11 -55.56
C ARG A 14 31.47 -23.44 -54.27
N GLY A 15 32.14 -23.74 -53.15
CA GLY A 15 31.49 -24.11 -51.90
C GLY A 15 30.87 -22.93 -51.13
N ARG A 16 31.53 -21.75 -51.15
CA ARG A 16 31.08 -20.56 -50.39
C ARG A 16 29.80 -19.94 -50.96
N PHE A 17 29.64 -19.92 -52.28
CA PHE A 17 28.42 -19.40 -52.92
C PHE A 17 27.20 -20.28 -52.65
N ARG A 18 27.36 -21.61 -52.58
CA ARG A 18 26.25 -22.54 -52.26
C ARG A 18 25.80 -22.36 -50.80
N PHE A 19 26.72 -22.13 -49.89
CA PHE A 19 26.38 -21.84 -48.49
C PHE A 19 25.66 -20.49 -48.36
N LEU A 20 26.16 -19.45 -49.03
CA LEU A 20 25.54 -18.12 -49.04
C LEU A 20 24.12 -18.18 -49.62
N TYR A 21 23.89 -18.92 -50.68
CA TYR A 21 22.54 -19.12 -51.25
C TYR A 21 21.60 -19.81 -50.29
N LYS A 22 22.06 -20.84 -49.58
CA LYS A 22 21.25 -21.51 -48.54
C LYS A 22 20.90 -20.56 -47.38
N LEU A 23 21.87 -19.73 -46.95
CA LEU A 23 21.65 -18.76 -45.91
C LEU A 23 20.62 -17.67 -46.31
N ILE A 24 20.79 -17.11 -47.53
CA ILE A 24 19.86 -16.14 -48.10
C ILE A 24 18.46 -16.76 -48.24
N SER A 25 18.35 -17.98 -48.78
CA SER A 25 17.07 -18.67 -48.90
C SER A 25 16.41 -18.88 -47.53
N LEU A 26 17.19 -19.26 -46.52
CA LEU A 26 16.68 -19.39 -45.14
C LEU A 26 16.15 -18.08 -44.59
N VAL A 27 16.90 -16.98 -44.79
CA VAL A 27 16.47 -15.64 -44.34
C VAL A 27 15.20 -15.20 -45.07
N VAL A 28 15.09 -15.42 -46.39
CA VAL A 28 13.88 -15.07 -47.15
C VAL A 28 12.66 -15.86 -46.66
N VAL A 29 12.82 -17.17 -46.43
CA VAL A 29 11.72 -18.01 -45.90
C VAL A 29 11.33 -17.56 -44.48
N ALA A 30 12.31 -17.28 -43.62
CA ALA A 30 12.06 -16.76 -42.28
C ALA A 30 11.33 -15.40 -42.32
N ALA A 31 11.77 -14.49 -43.19
CA ALA A 31 11.11 -13.18 -43.37
C ALA A 31 9.67 -13.35 -43.89
N ALA A 32 9.44 -14.23 -44.84
CA ALA A 32 8.10 -14.53 -45.35
C ALA A 32 7.19 -15.11 -44.24
N MET A 33 7.73 -16.01 -43.40
CA MET A 33 6.99 -16.59 -42.27
C MET A 33 6.63 -15.53 -41.23
N VAL A 34 7.58 -14.64 -40.85
CA VAL A 34 7.32 -13.53 -39.94
C VAL A 34 6.26 -12.58 -40.49
N THR A 35 6.35 -12.23 -41.78
CA THR A 35 5.36 -11.38 -42.45
C THR A 35 3.99 -12.04 -42.47
N ALA A 36 3.89 -13.32 -42.73
CA ALA A 36 2.65 -14.08 -42.67
C ALA A 36 2.05 -14.05 -41.23
N CYS A 37 2.88 -14.26 -40.21
CA CYS A 37 2.43 -14.17 -38.81
C CYS A 37 1.93 -12.76 -38.47
N VAL A 38 2.61 -11.69 -38.87
CA VAL A 38 2.18 -10.30 -38.62
C VAL A 38 0.83 -10.00 -39.27
N ILE A 39 0.60 -10.51 -40.48
CA ILE A 39 -0.68 -10.27 -41.19
C ILE A 39 -1.82 -11.12 -40.62
N PHE A 40 -1.52 -12.36 -40.19
CA PHE A 40 -2.54 -13.32 -39.79
C PHE A 40 -3.01 -13.11 -38.35
N PHE A 41 -2.10 -12.72 -37.44
CA PHE A 41 -2.44 -12.52 -36.02
C PHE A 41 -2.75 -11.06 -35.70
N ARG A 42 -3.86 -10.53 -36.23
CA ARG A 42 -4.35 -9.17 -35.91
C ARG A 42 -5.53 -9.23 -34.97
N VAL A 43 -5.58 -8.27 -34.05
CA VAL A 43 -6.70 -8.08 -33.12
C VAL A 43 -7.94 -7.63 -33.89
N ASN A 44 -8.95 -8.46 -33.93
CA ASN A 44 -10.29 -8.13 -34.49
C ASN A 44 -11.36 -8.06 -33.39
N GLU A 45 -11.16 -8.70 -32.24
CA GLU A 45 -12.08 -8.66 -31.11
C GLU A 45 -11.32 -8.54 -29.81
N VAL A 46 -11.72 -7.57 -28.98
CA VAL A 46 -11.23 -7.42 -27.60
C VAL A 46 -12.39 -7.67 -26.66
N ARG A 47 -12.23 -8.63 -25.76
CA ARG A 47 -13.21 -8.95 -24.72
C ARG A 47 -12.65 -8.59 -23.36
N VAL A 48 -13.45 -7.95 -22.52
CA VAL A 48 -13.11 -7.61 -21.14
C VAL A 48 -13.98 -8.45 -20.21
N GLU A 49 -13.34 -9.05 -19.20
CA GLU A 49 -13.99 -9.90 -18.20
C GLU A 49 -13.51 -9.50 -16.80
N GLY A 50 -14.42 -9.59 -15.80
CA GLY A 50 -14.08 -9.34 -14.39
C GLY A 50 -14.15 -7.87 -13.97
N ASN A 51 -14.62 -6.99 -14.85
CA ASN A 51 -14.86 -5.59 -14.54
C ASN A 51 -16.20 -5.39 -13.84
N SER A 52 -16.25 -4.48 -12.87
CA SER A 52 -17.48 -4.04 -12.19
C SER A 52 -17.53 -2.53 -11.99
N HIS A 53 -16.41 -1.90 -11.67
CA HIS A 53 -16.32 -0.46 -11.45
C HIS A 53 -16.22 0.32 -12.77
N TYR A 54 -15.38 -0.16 -13.70
CA TYR A 54 -15.20 0.46 -15.01
C TYR A 54 -15.98 -0.28 -16.11
N THR A 55 -16.37 0.45 -17.13
CA THR A 55 -16.96 -0.15 -18.33
C THR A 55 -15.90 -0.87 -19.17
N PRO A 56 -16.26 -1.90 -19.95
CA PRO A 56 -15.33 -2.55 -20.87
C PRO A 56 -14.63 -1.57 -21.81
N GLN A 57 -15.35 -0.53 -22.26
CA GLN A 57 -14.82 0.48 -23.17
C GLN A 57 -13.70 1.30 -22.54
N GLU A 58 -13.88 1.77 -21.29
CA GLU A 58 -12.84 2.51 -20.56
C GLU A 58 -11.56 1.69 -20.38
N ILE A 59 -11.71 0.38 -20.13
CA ILE A 59 -10.56 -0.52 -19.96
C ILE A 59 -9.81 -0.73 -21.29
N ILE A 60 -10.55 -0.88 -22.40
CA ILE A 60 -9.96 -0.99 -23.74
C ILE A 60 -9.22 0.30 -24.10
N GLU A 61 -9.83 1.47 -23.90
CA GLU A 61 -9.19 2.77 -24.15
C GLU A 61 -7.94 2.97 -23.26
N ALA A 62 -8.02 2.59 -21.98
CA ALA A 62 -6.87 2.67 -21.08
C ALA A 62 -5.71 1.75 -21.49
N SER A 63 -6.03 0.58 -22.07
CA SER A 63 -5.04 -0.40 -22.53
C SER A 63 -4.29 0.03 -23.79
N GLU A 64 -4.82 1.02 -24.53
CA GLU A 64 -4.30 1.50 -25.82
C GLU A 64 -4.20 0.35 -26.86
N ILE A 65 -5.06 -0.66 -26.76
CA ILE A 65 -5.15 -1.72 -27.77
C ILE A 65 -6.04 -1.26 -28.91
N GLU A 66 -5.48 -1.21 -30.10
CA GLU A 66 -6.21 -0.83 -31.32
C GLU A 66 -6.59 -2.07 -32.16
N MET A 67 -7.73 -1.94 -32.86
CA MET A 67 -8.11 -2.95 -33.87
C MET A 67 -7.05 -3.01 -34.98
N GLY A 68 -6.56 -4.21 -35.24
CA GLY A 68 -5.48 -4.42 -36.21
C GLY A 68 -4.08 -4.55 -35.61
N ASP A 69 -3.92 -4.31 -34.32
CA ASP A 69 -2.68 -4.58 -33.61
C ASP A 69 -2.27 -6.04 -33.72
N ASN A 70 -0.99 -6.32 -33.56
CA ASN A 70 -0.51 -7.69 -33.62
C ASN A 70 -0.62 -8.37 -32.24
N LEU A 71 -1.39 -9.47 -32.17
CA LEU A 71 -1.59 -10.24 -30.94
C LEU A 71 -0.27 -10.65 -30.25
N VAL A 72 0.75 -10.95 -31.03
CA VAL A 72 2.03 -11.46 -30.51
C VAL A 72 2.86 -10.38 -29.84
N THR A 73 2.59 -9.10 -30.14
CA THR A 73 3.31 -7.96 -29.57
C THR A 73 2.62 -7.35 -28.34
N LEU A 74 1.45 -7.85 -27.96
CA LEU A 74 0.73 -7.36 -26.77
C LEU A 74 1.30 -8.00 -25.50
N TRP A 75 2.11 -7.22 -24.77
CA TRP A 75 2.75 -7.69 -23.55
C TRP A 75 1.91 -7.34 -22.32
N THR A 76 1.56 -8.35 -21.54
CA THR A 76 0.76 -8.19 -20.30
C THR A 76 1.33 -7.12 -19.37
N TRP A 77 2.67 -7.03 -19.20
CA TRP A 77 3.28 -6.03 -18.32
C TRP A 77 3.09 -4.59 -18.80
N GLN A 78 3.09 -4.36 -20.11
CA GLN A 78 2.87 -3.04 -20.70
C GLN A 78 1.42 -2.61 -20.50
N ILE A 79 0.47 -3.50 -20.79
CA ILE A 79 -0.96 -3.24 -20.60
C ILE A 79 -1.28 -3.00 -19.13
N ASN A 80 -0.74 -3.81 -18.21
CA ASN A 80 -0.91 -3.58 -16.78
C ASN A 80 -0.41 -2.20 -16.34
N ARG A 81 0.73 -1.76 -16.85
CA ARG A 81 1.28 -0.45 -16.53
C ARG A 81 0.40 0.69 -17.06
N LEU A 82 -0.08 0.59 -18.30
CA LEU A 82 -0.93 1.60 -18.92
C LEU A 82 -2.28 1.69 -18.20
N VAL A 83 -2.98 0.57 -18.05
CA VAL A 83 -4.29 0.51 -17.40
C VAL A 83 -4.18 0.94 -15.94
N GLY A 84 -3.20 0.41 -15.20
CA GLY A 84 -3.03 0.75 -13.78
C GLY A 84 -2.69 2.22 -13.50
N SER A 85 -2.07 2.93 -14.47
CA SER A 85 -1.80 4.36 -14.34
C SER A 85 -3.01 5.24 -14.62
N LYS A 86 -3.96 4.78 -15.43
CA LYS A 86 -5.16 5.52 -15.84
C LYS A 86 -6.40 5.18 -15.01
N LEU A 87 -6.49 3.92 -14.55
CA LEU A 87 -7.64 3.37 -13.85
C LEU A 87 -7.24 2.87 -12.45
N PRO A 88 -7.33 3.71 -11.40
CA PRO A 88 -6.88 3.40 -10.04
C PRO A 88 -7.49 2.14 -9.43
N TYR A 89 -8.74 1.83 -9.76
CA TYR A 89 -9.43 0.64 -9.25
C TYR A 89 -8.97 -0.66 -9.92
N VAL A 90 -8.19 -0.60 -11.01
CA VAL A 90 -7.64 -1.82 -11.62
C VAL A 90 -6.38 -2.25 -10.87
N GLN A 91 -6.43 -3.42 -10.24
CA GLN A 91 -5.29 -4.01 -9.58
C GLN A 91 -4.36 -4.70 -10.58
N ARG A 92 -4.94 -5.48 -11.49
CA ARG A 92 -4.19 -6.28 -12.46
C ARG A 92 -5.05 -6.62 -13.67
N VAL A 93 -4.41 -6.65 -14.83
CA VAL A 93 -4.99 -7.16 -16.08
C VAL A 93 -4.17 -8.36 -16.53
N VAL A 94 -4.81 -9.47 -16.80
CA VAL A 94 -4.20 -10.63 -17.44
C VAL A 94 -4.65 -10.69 -18.90
N VAL A 95 -3.69 -10.66 -19.81
CA VAL A 95 -3.98 -10.69 -21.25
C VAL A 95 -4.00 -12.14 -21.72
N GLY A 96 -5.17 -12.60 -22.11
CA GLY A 96 -5.38 -13.89 -22.76
C GLY A 96 -5.43 -13.72 -24.29
N HIS A 97 -4.74 -14.59 -25.02
CA HIS A 97 -4.76 -14.61 -26.47
C HIS A 97 -5.56 -15.82 -26.96
N THR A 98 -6.63 -15.59 -27.69
CA THR A 98 -7.39 -16.64 -28.37
C THR A 98 -7.16 -16.50 -29.85
N PHE A 99 -6.28 -17.35 -30.36
CA PHE A 99 -5.91 -17.35 -31.77
C PHE A 99 -7.12 -17.70 -32.66
N PRO A 100 -7.23 -17.08 -33.86
CA PRO A 100 -6.20 -16.26 -34.51
C PRO A 100 -6.28 -14.76 -34.20
N ASP A 101 -7.38 -14.22 -33.66
CA ASP A 101 -7.72 -12.80 -33.77
C ASP A 101 -8.37 -12.16 -32.53
N LYS A 102 -8.44 -12.88 -31.38
CA LYS A 102 -9.13 -12.39 -30.20
C LYS A 102 -8.20 -12.19 -29.01
N VAL A 103 -8.43 -11.08 -28.29
CA VAL A 103 -7.77 -10.76 -27.03
C VAL A 103 -8.82 -10.75 -25.92
N THR A 104 -8.53 -11.41 -24.80
CA THR A 104 -9.34 -11.35 -23.59
C THR A 104 -8.55 -10.65 -22.50
N LEU A 105 -9.08 -9.54 -21.98
CA LEU A 105 -8.54 -8.80 -20.84
C LEU A 105 -9.29 -9.25 -19.58
N GLN A 106 -8.65 -10.11 -18.78
CA GLN A 106 -9.19 -10.49 -17.46
C GLN A 106 -8.74 -9.46 -16.44
N VAL A 107 -9.68 -8.67 -15.95
CA VAL A 107 -9.43 -7.57 -15.01
C VAL A 107 -9.70 -8.04 -13.59
N VAL A 108 -8.77 -7.73 -12.69
CA VAL A 108 -8.97 -7.86 -11.25
C VAL A 108 -9.04 -6.45 -10.70
N GLU A 109 -10.15 -6.11 -10.08
CA GLU A 109 -10.38 -4.78 -9.52
C GLU A 109 -10.06 -4.73 -8.03
N ARG A 110 -9.63 -3.54 -7.57
CA ARG A 110 -9.43 -3.20 -6.16
C ARG A 110 -10.77 -2.87 -5.53
N THR A 111 -10.93 -3.31 -4.30
CA THR A 111 -12.06 -2.90 -3.45
C THR A 111 -11.58 -1.89 -2.42
N VAL A 112 -12.43 -0.93 -2.07
CA VAL A 112 -12.16 0.00 -0.98
C VAL A 112 -12.04 -0.78 0.33
N ALA A 113 -10.95 -0.58 1.05
CA ALA A 113 -10.70 -1.23 2.33
C ALA A 113 -10.58 -0.22 3.47
N ALA A 114 -10.05 0.97 3.19
CA ALA A 114 -9.79 1.97 4.22
C ALA A 114 -9.94 3.39 3.67
N THR A 115 -10.01 4.35 4.60
CA THR A 115 -9.92 5.78 4.33
C THR A 115 -8.76 6.36 5.11
N VAL A 116 -7.92 7.17 4.46
CA VAL A 116 -6.78 7.85 5.06
C VAL A 116 -6.82 9.35 4.75
N GLU A 117 -6.32 10.19 5.64
CA GLU A 117 -6.20 11.62 5.41
C GLU A 117 -4.85 11.97 4.78
N GLY A 118 -4.89 12.78 3.71
CA GLY A 118 -3.70 13.28 3.03
C GLY A 118 -3.96 14.64 2.41
N ASN A 119 -3.08 15.61 2.69
CA ASN A 119 -3.20 17.01 2.23
C ASN A 119 -4.57 17.65 2.57
N GLY A 120 -5.13 17.35 3.76
CA GLY A 120 -6.42 17.89 4.22
C GLY A 120 -7.63 17.32 3.47
N ARG A 121 -7.47 16.21 2.75
CA ARG A 121 -8.55 15.49 2.06
C ARG A 121 -8.57 14.04 2.49
N GLN A 122 -9.75 13.44 2.46
CA GLN A 122 -9.89 12.01 2.69
C GLN A 122 -9.70 11.25 1.37
N TRP A 123 -8.91 10.19 1.42
CA TRP A 123 -8.60 9.31 0.30
C TRP A 123 -9.08 7.90 0.58
N LEU A 124 -9.76 7.32 -0.37
CA LEU A 124 -10.06 5.89 -0.35
C LEU A 124 -8.80 5.10 -0.69
N MET A 125 -8.56 4.03 0.05
CA MET A 125 -7.41 3.17 -0.10
C MET A 125 -7.85 1.71 -0.20
N ALA A 126 -7.23 0.97 -1.10
CA ALA A 126 -7.40 -0.46 -1.24
C ALA A 126 -6.55 -1.23 -0.22
N SER A 127 -6.83 -2.52 -0.03
CA SER A 127 -6.09 -3.38 0.91
C SER A 127 -4.61 -3.56 0.56
N ASP A 128 -4.24 -3.35 -0.70
CA ASP A 128 -2.85 -3.39 -1.19
C ASP A 128 -2.11 -2.03 -1.04
N GLY A 129 -2.74 -1.05 -0.37
CA GLY A 129 -2.13 0.24 -0.06
C GLY A 129 -2.17 1.28 -1.19
N TYR A 130 -2.88 1.01 -2.28
CA TYR A 130 -3.05 2.00 -3.35
C TYR A 130 -4.17 2.97 -3.04
N LEU A 131 -3.92 4.25 -3.32
CA LEU A 131 -4.93 5.30 -3.22
C LEU A 131 -5.81 5.28 -4.46
N LEU A 132 -7.12 5.32 -4.27
CA LEU A 132 -8.11 5.17 -5.34
C LEU A 132 -8.62 6.53 -5.80
N GLU A 133 -9.33 7.22 -4.92
CA GLU A 133 -9.88 8.55 -5.20
C GLU A 133 -10.09 9.36 -3.91
N THR A 134 -10.36 10.65 -4.06
CA THR A 134 -10.74 11.49 -2.92
C THR A 134 -12.22 11.33 -2.61
N THR A 135 -12.57 11.32 -1.33
CA THR A 135 -13.94 11.19 -0.87
C THR A 135 -14.32 12.29 0.14
N GLY A 136 -15.59 12.61 0.21
CA GLY A 136 -16.14 13.45 1.27
C GLY A 136 -16.66 12.66 2.49
N GLN A 137 -16.66 11.33 2.40
CA GLN A 137 -17.15 10.45 3.47
C GLN A 137 -16.20 9.28 3.68
N SER A 138 -15.89 8.97 4.93
CA SER A 138 -15.10 7.79 5.26
C SER A 138 -15.82 6.51 4.89
N GLN A 139 -15.09 5.62 4.19
CA GLN A 139 -15.57 4.29 3.85
C GLN A 139 -14.52 3.25 4.29
N GLY A 140 -15.01 2.11 4.77
CA GLY A 140 -14.14 1.07 5.30
C GLY A 140 -13.45 1.48 6.61
N ILE A 141 -12.20 1.08 6.77
CA ILE A 141 -11.41 1.29 7.98
C ILE A 141 -10.84 2.71 8.01
N ALA A 142 -11.06 3.47 9.07
CA ALA A 142 -10.43 4.78 9.25
C ALA A 142 -8.97 4.63 9.70
N ILE A 143 -8.01 5.08 8.91
CA ILE A 143 -6.59 5.12 9.28
C ILE A 143 -6.25 6.52 9.77
N VAL A 144 -5.79 6.64 11.02
CA VAL A 144 -5.44 7.91 11.65
C VAL A 144 -4.01 7.89 12.21
N GLY A 145 -3.43 9.04 12.42
CA GLY A 145 -2.09 9.18 13.01
C GLY A 145 -0.95 8.92 12.02
N LEU A 146 -1.22 9.06 10.72
CA LEU A 146 -0.23 9.03 9.64
C LEU A 146 -0.22 10.35 8.90
N GLU A 147 0.96 10.80 8.51
CA GLU A 147 1.12 11.91 7.59
C GLU A 147 1.38 11.38 6.17
N VAL A 148 0.32 11.39 5.34
CA VAL A 148 0.41 10.98 3.93
C VAL A 148 0.95 12.15 3.11
N VAL A 149 2.01 11.88 2.36
CA VAL A 149 2.73 12.87 1.54
C VAL A 149 2.37 12.65 0.07
N ASP A 150 2.09 13.75 -0.63
CA ASP A 150 1.82 13.78 -2.07
C ASP A 150 0.86 12.68 -2.58
N PRO A 151 -0.35 12.59 -1.99
CA PRO A 151 -1.30 11.54 -2.35
C PRO A 151 -1.79 11.71 -3.79
N GLN A 152 -1.71 10.62 -4.57
CA GLN A 152 -2.14 10.57 -5.97
C GLN A 152 -2.98 9.32 -6.23
N ALA A 153 -4.06 9.46 -6.99
CA ALA A 153 -4.88 8.32 -7.40
C ALA A 153 -4.08 7.32 -8.25
N GLY A 154 -4.26 6.04 -8.01
CA GLY A 154 -3.57 4.96 -8.72
C GLY A 154 -2.11 4.74 -8.28
N GLN A 155 -1.64 5.44 -7.23
CA GLN A 155 -0.31 5.28 -6.67
C GLN A 155 -0.37 4.66 -5.27
N PRO A 156 0.67 3.93 -4.85
CA PRO A 156 0.76 3.45 -3.49
C PRO A 156 0.87 4.63 -2.51
N MET A 157 0.23 4.51 -1.35
CA MET A 157 0.29 5.50 -0.28
C MET A 157 1.74 5.75 0.13
N GLN A 158 2.16 7.02 0.07
CA GLN A 158 3.45 7.46 0.58
C GLN A 158 3.24 8.22 1.88
N VAL A 159 4.08 7.93 2.87
CA VAL A 159 4.04 8.57 4.19
C VAL A 159 5.34 9.31 4.46
N SER A 160 5.30 10.28 5.38
CA SER A 160 6.48 11.03 5.78
C SER A 160 7.59 10.11 6.33
N GLU A 161 8.84 10.56 6.31
CA GLU A 161 9.98 9.78 6.79
C GLU A 161 9.81 9.27 8.21
N LYS A 162 9.19 10.07 9.09
CA LYS A 162 8.91 9.69 10.48
C LYS A 162 7.91 8.53 10.60
N ASP A 163 6.99 8.39 9.65
CA ASP A 163 5.95 7.37 9.66
C ASP A 163 6.23 6.20 8.71
N GLN A 164 7.43 6.17 8.09
CA GLN A 164 7.78 5.17 7.06
C GLN A 164 7.64 3.72 7.57
N SER A 165 8.03 3.46 8.82
CA SER A 165 7.88 2.12 9.43
C SER A 165 6.41 1.73 9.59
N LYS A 166 5.55 2.69 9.96
CA LYS A 166 4.10 2.49 10.08
C LYS A 166 3.46 2.23 8.71
N GLY A 167 3.80 3.05 7.70
CA GLY A 167 3.33 2.86 6.32
C GLY A 167 3.68 1.48 5.77
N LYS A 168 4.90 0.99 6.04
CA LYS A 168 5.35 -0.35 5.65
C LYS A 168 4.62 -1.46 6.42
N ALA A 169 4.15 -1.22 7.63
CA ALA A 169 3.45 -2.20 8.46
C ALA A 169 1.96 -2.34 8.11
N ILE A 170 1.30 -1.26 7.67
CA ILE A 170 -0.15 -1.23 7.44
C ILE A 170 -0.57 -2.20 6.36
N VAL A 171 0.10 -2.22 5.20
CA VAL A 171 -0.30 -3.07 4.07
C VAL A 171 -0.21 -4.56 4.43
N PRO A 172 0.92 -5.09 4.95
CA PRO A 172 0.99 -6.48 5.38
C PRO A 172 -0.03 -6.83 6.48
N LEU A 173 -0.30 -5.91 7.41
CA LEU A 173 -1.30 -6.11 8.47
C LEU A 173 -2.71 -6.20 7.89
N MET A 174 -3.08 -5.30 6.96
CA MET A 174 -4.38 -5.35 6.27
C MET A 174 -4.55 -6.64 5.45
N GLU A 175 -3.50 -7.06 4.75
CA GLU A 175 -3.51 -8.31 3.99
C GLU A 175 -3.66 -9.53 4.90
N ALA A 176 -2.97 -9.57 6.05
CA ALA A 176 -3.11 -10.63 7.04
C ALA A 176 -4.53 -10.68 7.61
N LEU A 177 -5.10 -9.54 7.98
CA LEU A 177 -6.49 -9.44 8.44
C LEU A 177 -7.50 -9.88 7.38
N LYS A 178 -7.24 -9.54 6.11
CA LYS A 178 -8.06 -9.97 4.97
C LYS A 178 -7.98 -11.50 4.78
N ARG A 179 -6.78 -12.09 4.82
CA ARG A 179 -6.60 -13.56 4.73
C ARG A 179 -7.29 -14.29 5.88
N ALA A 180 -7.23 -13.71 7.09
CA ALA A 180 -7.91 -14.26 8.26
C ALA A 180 -9.43 -14.03 8.26
N GLY A 181 -10.00 -13.33 7.26
CA GLY A 181 -11.43 -13.00 7.19
C GLY A 181 -11.90 -12.06 8.31
N LYS A 182 -10.98 -11.25 8.86
CA LYS A 182 -11.24 -10.36 10.01
C LYS A 182 -11.27 -8.88 9.65
N LEU A 183 -10.92 -8.54 8.41
CA LEU A 183 -10.79 -7.16 7.97
C LEU A 183 -12.13 -6.39 8.08
N ASP A 184 -13.25 -7.04 7.75
CA ASP A 184 -14.59 -6.41 7.76
C ASP A 184 -15.09 -6.04 9.16
N GLN A 185 -14.49 -6.62 10.21
CA GLN A 185 -14.80 -6.31 11.60
C GLN A 185 -13.92 -5.20 12.18
N CYS A 186 -12.92 -4.75 11.40
CA CYS A 186 -12.05 -3.64 11.77
C CYS A 186 -12.73 -2.32 11.42
N THR A 187 -12.68 -1.36 12.34
CA THR A 187 -13.27 -0.03 12.13
C THR A 187 -12.23 1.08 12.07
N LYS A 188 -11.12 0.94 12.79
CA LYS A 188 -10.09 1.99 12.90
C LYS A 188 -8.70 1.37 13.05
N PHE A 189 -7.72 1.96 12.35
CA PHE A 189 -6.29 1.76 12.59
C PHE A 189 -5.72 3.05 13.14
N ASP A 190 -5.26 3.02 14.36
CA ASP A 190 -4.64 4.17 15.04
C ASP A 190 -3.12 4.00 15.04
N CYS A 191 -2.47 4.83 14.25
CA CYS A 191 -1.02 4.87 14.07
C CYS A 191 -0.36 6.01 14.85
N SER A 192 -1.06 6.59 15.85
CA SER A 192 -0.52 7.69 16.64
C SER A 192 0.67 7.28 17.52
N ALA A 193 0.69 6.02 17.97
CA ALA A 193 1.82 5.48 18.73
C ALA A 193 3.08 5.35 17.86
N ALA A 194 4.26 5.54 18.46
CA ALA A 194 5.54 5.51 17.73
C ALA A 194 5.95 4.11 17.26
N SER A 195 5.62 3.06 18.02
CA SER A 195 6.13 1.70 17.83
C SER A 195 5.06 0.63 17.60
N SER A 196 3.79 1.00 17.53
CA SER A 196 2.69 0.06 17.39
C SER A 196 1.54 0.65 16.59
N ILE A 197 0.69 -0.24 16.06
CA ILE A 197 -0.58 0.08 15.43
C ILE A 197 -1.69 -0.49 16.30
N LEU A 198 -2.67 0.33 16.69
CA LEU A 198 -3.82 -0.10 17.45
C LEU A 198 -5.02 -0.28 16.49
N VAL A 199 -5.51 -1.49 16.37
CA VAL A 199 -6.63 -1.85 15.51
C VAL A 199 -7.88 -2.03 16.35
N SER A 200 -8.94 -1.30 16.03
CA SER A 200 -10.28 -1.49 16.64
C SER A 200 -10.99 -2.63 15.90
N TYR A 201 -11.25 -3.71 16.62
CA TYR A 201 -11.88 -4.93 16.10
C TYR A 201 -13.14 -5.27 16.93
N GLY A 202 -14.31 -5.03 16.37
CA GLY A 202 -15.57 -5.18 17.13
C GLY A 202 -15.54 -4.36 18.43
N ILE A 203 -15.70 -5.04 19.57
CA ILE A 203 -15.60 -4.41 20.91
C ILE A 203 -14.17 -4.39 21.46
N HIS A 204 -13.23 -5.10 20.83
CA HIS A 204 -11.85 -5.27 21.27
C HIS A 204 -10.90 -4.32 20.54
N GLN A 205 -9.69 -4.20 21.09
CA GLN A 205 -8.58 -3.51 20.45
C GLN A 205 -7.40 -4.47 20.34
N LEU A 206 -6.74 -4.47 19.19
CA LEU A 206 -5.58 -5.31 18.89
C LEU A 206 -4.38 -4.39 18.70
N ARG A 207 -3.34 -4.53 19.52
CA ARG A 207 -2.11 -3.76 19.41
C ARG A 207 -1.05 -4.60 18.73
N PHE A 208 -0.65 -4.18 17.53
CA PHE A 208 0.37 -4.84 16.73
C PHE A 208 1.69 -4.08 16.73
N PRO A 209 2.84 -4.77 16.76
CA PRO A 209 4.13 -4.14 16.50
C PRO A 209 4.23 -3.72 15.03
N LEU A 210 5.17 -2.82 14.71
CA LEU A 210 5.41 -2.37 13.33
C LEU A 210 6.08 -3.46 12.46
N HIS A 211 6.62 -4.50 13.08
CA HIS A 211 7.27 -5.63 12.41
C HIS A 211 6.88 -6.93 13.10
N GLY A 212 6.72 -7.99 12.34
CA GLY A 212 6.41 -9.30 12.89
C GLY A 212 5.58 -10.16 11.93
N ASP A 213 5.27 -11.37 12.38
CA ASP A 213 4.40 -12.31 11.67
C ASP A 213 2.94 -12.07 12.09
N TYR A 214 2.25 -11.22 11.34
CA TYR A 214 0.86 -10.87 11.63
C TYR A 214 -0.09 -12.06 11.48
N ASP A 215 0.19 -12.99 10.58
CA ASP A 215 -0.64 -14.18 10.41
C ASP A 215 -0.60 -15.03 11.68
N ARG A 216 0.60 -15.21 12.24
CA ARG A 216 0.79 -15.91 13.52
C ARG A 216 0.09 -15.22 14.70
N MET A 217 0.18 -13.88 14.76
CA MET A 217 -0.50 -13.10 15.81
C MET A 217 -2.02 -13.23 15.71
N LEU A 218 -2.58 -13.26 14.52
CA LEU A 218 -4.00 -13.44 14.27
C LEU A 218 -4.47 -14.88 14.58
N GLU A 219 -3.63 -15.90 14.36
CA GLU A 219 -3.90 -17.27 14.81
C GLU A 219 -3.98 -17.35 16.34
N LEU A 220 -3.04 -16.71 17.06
CA LEU A 220 -3.06 -16.64 18.52
C LEU A 220 -4.31 -15.91 19.04
N PHE A 221 -4.70 -14.82 18.37
CA PHE A 221 -5.94 -14.11 18.69
C PHE A 221 -7.16 -15.02 18.49
N GLN A 222 -7.23 -15.74 17.38
CA GLN A 222 -8.32 -16.68 17.12
C GLN A 222 -8.37 -17.78 18.18
N ALA A 223 -7.24 -18.37 18.51
CA ALA A 223 -7.16 -19.39 19.56
C ALA A 223 -7.61 -18.86 20.93
N ALA A 224 -7.30 -17.59 21.25
CA ALA A 224 -7.78 -16.95 22.47
C ALA A 224 -9.30 -16.79 22.47
N LEU A 225 -9.92 -16.38 21.36
CA LEU A 225 -11.37 -16.29 21.21
C LEU A 225 -12.04 -17.66 21.35
N ASP A 226 -11.46 -18.68 20.70
CA ASP A 226 -12.01 -20.05 20.69
C ASP A 226 -11.89 -20.74 22.07
N SER A 227 -10.97 -20.28 22.91
CA SER A 227 -10.82 -20.80 24.28
C SER A 227 -12.02 -20.51 25.19
N GLY A 228 -12.89 -19.59 24.81
CA GLY A 228 -14.03 -19.13 25.60
C GLY A 228 -13.65 -18.36 26.88
N GLN A 229 -12.36 -18.06 27.07
CA GLN A 229 -11.86 -17.32 28.24
C GLN A 229 -11.89 -15.80 28.06
N VAL A 230 -12.19 -15.33 26.86
CA VAL A 230 -12.27 -13.90 26.55
C VAL A 230 -13.61 -13.37 27.07
N PRO A 231 -13.61 -12.44 28.05
CA PRO A 231 -14.84 -11.84 28.54
C PRO A 231 -15.57 -11.07 27.44
N ASN A 232 -16.89 -11.01 27.49
CA ASN A 232 -17.69 -10.18 26.59
C ASN A 232 -17.64 -8.68 27.01
N GLU A 233 -16.45 -8.21 27.29
CA GLU A 233 -16.12 -6.84 27.66
C GLU A 233 -14.99 -6.32 26.76
N PRO A 234 -14.87 -5.00 26.54
CA PRO A 234 -13.77 -4.42 25.79
C PRO A 234 -12.41 -4.82 26.40
N ARG A 235 -11.53 -5.38 25.59
CA ARG A 235 -10.16 -5.79 25.98
C ARG A 235 -9.15 -5.33 24.94
N VAL A 236 -7.92 -5.07 25.40
CA VAL A 236 -6.77 -4.81 24.54
C VAL A 236 -5.93 -6.08 24.48
N PHE A 237 -5.77 -6.63 23.27
CA PHE A 237 -4.87 -7.74 22.98
C PHE A 237 -3.55 -7.16 22.50
N ASP A 238 -2.52 -7.30 23.30
CA ASP A 238 -1.20 -6.73 23.04
C ASP A 238 -0.24 -7.81 22.53
N PHE A 239 0.25 -7.62 21.30
CA PHE A 239 1.21 -8.50 20.62
C PHE A 239 2.63 -7.89 20.61
N THR A 240 2.84 -6.75 21.27
CA THR A 240 4.15 -6.06 21.24
C THR A 240 5.12 -6.58 22.29
N ILE A 241 4.63 -7.30 23.31
CA ILE A 241 5.39 -7.61 24.53
C ILE A 241 6.26 -8.87 24.37
N LEU A 242 5.79 -9.90 23.62
CA LEU A 242 6.52 -11.15 23.40
C LEU A 242 6.09 -11.81 22.08
N ASP A 243 7.03 -12.33 21.32
CA ASP A 243 6.85 -12.89 19.98
C ASP A 243 5.86 -14.07 19.85
N ASN A 244 5.41 -14.67 20.94
CA ASN A 244 4.57 -15.87 20.89
C ASN A 244 3.47 -15.92 21.97
N ARG A 245 3.09 -14.79 22.55
CA ARG A 245 2.05 -14.70 23.58
C ARG A 245 1.19 -13.46 23.36
N VAL A 246 -0.10 -13.62 23.65
CA VAL A 246 -1.06 -12.51 23.65
C VAL A 246 -1.30 -12.10 25.10
N PHE A 247 -1.09 -10.82 25.40
CA PHE A 247 -1.44 -10.25 26.68
C PHE A 247 -2.78 -9.54 26.57
N MET A 248 -3.70 -9.95 27.47
CA MET A 248 -5.02 -9.34 27.54
C MET A 248 -5.03 -8.29 28.67
N GLN A 249 -5.22 -7.04 28.30
CA GLN A 249 -5.23 -5.91 29.24
C GLN A 249 -6.59 -5.22 29.27
N ASN A 250 -6.85 -4.52 30.39
CA ASN A 250 -8.01 -3.63 30.47
C ASN A 250 -7.71 -2.33 29.68
N PRO A 251 -8.64 -1.78 28.87
CA PRO A 251 -8.41 -0.56 28.08
C PRO A 251 -7.85 0.62 28.86
N LYS A 252 -8.23 0.76 30.14
CA LYS A 252 -7.74 1.84 31.03
C LYS A 252 -6.27 1.69 31.47
N GLN A 253 -5.63 0.55 31.27
CA GLN A 253 -4.23 0.33 31.64
C GLN A 253 -3.26 0.47 30.45
N SER A 254 -3.77 0.45 29.22
CA SER A 254 -2.94 0.48 28.03
C SER A 254 -2.32 1.86 27.73
N ASP A 255 -2.84 2.94 28.36
CA ASP A 255 -2.38 4.33 28.14
C ASP A 255 -1.31 4.77 29.16
N LYS A 256 -0.90 3.90 30.09
CA LYS A 256 0.17 4.22 31.04
C LYS A 256 1.51 3.90 30.40
N PRO A 257 2.41 4.89 30.23
CA PRO A 257 3.76 4.59 29.75
C PRO A 257 4.44 3.62 30.73
N GLU A 258 4.98 2.53 30.20
CA GLU A 258 5.80 1.58 30.96
C GLU A 258 6.95 2.35 31.64
N PRO A 259 7.19 2.12 32.95
CA PRO A 259 8.40 2.66 33.57
C PRO A 259 9.60 1.96 32.92
N SER A 260 10.47 2.77 32.30
CA SER A 260 11.76 2.32 31.80
C SER A 260 12.45 1.49 32.89
N GLN A 261 12.69 0.20 32.62
CA GLN A 261 13.55 -0.61 33.45
C GLN A 261 14.99 -0.13 33.20
N ASP A 262 15.49 0.73 34.07
CA ASP A 262 16.92 1.00 34.17
C ASP A 262 17.64 -0.29 34.58
N PRO A 263 18.70 -0.69 33.92
CA PRO A 263 19.48 -1.83 34.36
C PRO A 263 20.26 -1.47 35.61
N GLU A 264 19.92 -2.15 36.70
CA GLU A 264 20.75 -2.61 37.81
C GLU A 264 21.81 -1.65 38.38
N ALA A 265 21.37 -0.86 39.35
CA ALA A 265 22.33 -0.27 40.31
C ALA A 265 22.58 -1.26 41.46
N THR A 266 23.78 -1.76 41.53
CA THR A 266 24.35 -2.58 42.61
C THR A 266 24.22 -1.87 43.98
N PRO A 267 23.87 -2.57 45.08
CA PRO A 267 23.81 -1.96 46.41
C PRO A 267 25.20 -1.78 47.00
N SER A 268 25.50 -0.57 47.44
CA SER A 268 26.68 -0.30 48.31
C SER A 268 26.17 0.18 49.67
N ASP A 269 26.70 -0.51 50.69
CA ASP A 269 26.43 -0.44 52.09
C ASP A 269 26.58 0.94 52.75
N ALA A 270 25.79 1.15 53.78
CA ALA A 270 25.60 2.10 54.83
C ALA A 270 26.83 2.83 55.44
N PRO A 271 26.77 3.75 56.50
CA PRO A 271 25.69 3.99 57.42
C PRO A 271 25.36 5.46 57.79
N ALA A 272 24.27 5.60 58.55
CA ALA A 272 23.69 6.70 59.33
C ALA A 272 24.52 7.89 59.80
N SER A 273 23.89 9.11 59.81
CA SER A 273 23.92 10.07 60.92
C SER A 273 22.81 11.16 60.76
N GLN A 274 21.86 11.10 61.64
CA GLN A 274 21.20 12.10 62.53
C GLN A 274 20.94 13.53 62.01
N SER A 275 19.65 13.88 62.19
CA SER A 275 18.98 15.21 62.24
C SER A 275 19.65 16.21 63.15
N PRO A 276 19.30 17.53 63.17
CA PRO A 276 17.93 17.98 63.48
C PRO A 276 17.43 19.25 62.71
N ASP A 277 16.13 19.39 62.75
CA ASP A 277 15.35 20.62 62.55
C ASP A 277 15.81 21.85 63.38
N PRO A 278 15.51 23.13 63.01
CA PRO A 278 14.23 23.71 63.39
C PRO A 278 13.60 24.72 62.39
N GLU A 279 12.27 24.80 62.50
CA GLU A 279 11.35 25.89 62.13
C GLU A 279 11.66 27.25 62.82
N PRO A 280 10.81 28.34 62.68
CA PRO A 280 10.18 29.02 61.53
C PRO A 280 10.41 30.57 61.56
N SER A 281 9.96 31.33 60.53
CA SER A 281 9.46 32.71 60.68
C SER A 281 9.02 33.32 59.36
N ALA A 282 7.80 33.52 59.15
CA ALA A 282 6.86 34.63 59.28
C ALA A 282 7.09 35.85 58.35
N SER A 283 5.99 36.15 57.64
CA SER A 283 5.43 37.49 57.35
C SER A 283 5.89 38.26 56.11
N ALA A 284 5.03 38.46 55.15
CA ALA A 284 4.28 39.71 54.87
C ALA A 284 3.65 39.68 53.44
N GLU A 285 2.34 39.72 53.38
CA GLU A 285 1.51 40.37 52.37
C GLU A 285 1.49 41.89 52.57
N PRO A 286 0.82 42.77 51.77
CA PRO A 286 0.23 42.67 50.40
C PRO A 286 0.54 43.90 49.50
N ALA A 287 0.13 43.91 48.24
CA ALA A 287 -0.40 45.14 47.62
C ALA A 287 -1.16 44.86 46.31
N VAL A 288 -2.34 45.32 46.30
CA VAL A 288 -3.41 45.48 45.29
C VAL A 288 -2.96 46.42 44.16
N SER A 289 -3.38 46.19 42.92
CA SER A 289 -4.05 47.20 42.11
C SER A 289 -4.33 46.73 40.68
N ALA A 290 -5.55 46.56 40.37
CA ALA A 290 -6.46 47.26 39.45
C ALA A 290 -6.40 46.84 37.97
N SER A 291 -7.52 46.30 37.60
CA SER A 291 -8.12 46.23 36.25
C SER A 291 -8.32 47.62 35.62
N PRO A 292 -8.44 47.78 34.31
CA PRO A 292 -9.77 48.01 33.79
C PRO A 292 -10.12 47.24 32.48
N GLU A 293 -11.34 46.79 32.48
CA GLU A 293 -12.21 46.50 31.34
C GLU A 293 -12.72 47.80 30.68
N PRO A 294 -13.63 47.73 29.70
CA PRO A 294 -13.55 47.27 28.29
C PRO A 294 -13.89 48.41 27.31
N THR A 295 -13.75 48.21 26.02
CA THR A 295 -14.43 49.07 25.03
C THR A 295 -15.04 48.23 23.94
N ALA A 296 -16.34 48.37 23.83
CA ALA A 296 -17.21 47.74 22.84
C ALA A 296 -17.32 48.55 21.55
N THR A 297 -17.54 47.83 20.46
CA THR A 297 -18.42 48.09 19.29
C THR A 297 -18.04 49.23 18.31
N PRO A 298 -18.38 49.18 17.01
CA PRO A 298 -19.59 48.58 16.44
C PRO A 298 -19.43 47.80 15.09
N SER A 299 -20.44 46.96 14.86
CA SER A 299 -20.89 46.43 13.57
C SER A 299 -21.30 47.52 12.57
N PRO A 300 -21.19 47.30 11.27
CA PRO A 300 -22.24 47.84 10.41
C PRO A 300 -22.96 46.77 9.61
N GLU A 301 -24.23 47.01 9.51
CA GLU A 301 -25.36 46.41 8.82
C GLU A 301 -25.23 46.33 7.27
N PRO A 302 -26.18 45.61 6.61
CA PRO A 302 -26.02 45.14 5.24
C PRO A 302 -26.52 46.16 4.21
N SER A 303 -25.96 46.14 3.00
CA SER A 303 -26.47 46.88 1.87
C SER A 303 -27.07 45.96 0.81
N VAL A 304 -28.28 46.29 0.55
CA VAL A 304 -29.28 45.86 -0.42
C VAL A 304 -28.76 45.81 -1.86
N ALA A 305 -29.28 44.82 -2.61
CA ALA A 305 -29.27 44.70 -4.05
C ALA A 305 -29.99 45.89 -4.76
N PRO A 306 -29.79 46.09 -6.03
CA PRO A 306 -30.92 46.01 -6.89
C PRO A 306 -30.76 45.19 -8.19
N GLU A 307 -31.93 44.66 -8.59
CA GLU A 307 -32.31 44.11 -9.88
C GLU A 307 -31.89 44.99 -11.10
N ALA A 308 -31.49 44.30 -12.13
CA ALA A 308 -31.96 44.51 -13.51
C ALA A 308 -31.53 43.28 -14.36
#